data_7e80d5dc931f518313049a83c3318428
#
_entry.id   7e80d5dc931f518313049a83c3318428
#
_cell.length_a   1.000
_cell.length_b   1.000
_cell.length_c   1.000
_cell.angle_alpha   90.00
_cell.angle_beta   90.00
_cell.angle_gamma   90.00
#
_symmetry.space_group_name_H-M   'P 1'
#
loop_
_entity.id
_entity.type
_entity.pdbx_description
1 polymer ?
#
loop_
_entity_poly.entity_id
_entity_poly.type
_entity_poly.pdbx_seq_one_letter_code
_entity_poly.pdbx_strand_id
1 'polypeptide(L)'
;MRTVTGLFDSREDARRAVTALEAAGIPSKDISIVSHDGVGKDSDNSETKAAEGAGTGAGVGAVAGGGVGLLTGLGVMAIPGVGPVVAAGWLAATAAGAAAGAVAGGAAGGIIGSLVDAGVPEEHAHVYAEGVRRGGSMVVAKVDEAKMDEASAILKQSNLVDPVERRRAYEEGGWKRFDDTSAPYSRDEFEAEQLRYRNLR
;
A
#
# COMPACT_ATOMS: atom_id res chain seq x y z
N MET A 1 -5.77 -15.51 12.73
CA MET A 1 -5.02 -14.33 12.26
C MET A 1 -5.98 -13.17 12.02
N ARG A 2 -5.57 -11.96 12.35
CA ARG A 2 -6.32 -10.72 12.09
C ARG A 2 -5.41 -9.78 11.30
N THR A 3 -5.98 -8.71 10.77
CA THR A 3 -5.24 -7.77 9.93
C THR A 3 -5.11 -6.42 10.65
N VAL A 4 -3.91 -5.86 10.68
CA VAL A 4 -3.65 -4.46 11.01
C VAL A 4 -3.30 -3.72 9.72
N THR A 5 -3.83 -2.50 9.59
CA THR A 5 -3.61 -1.68 8.39
C THR A 5 -3.28 -0.26 8.80
N GLY A 6 -2.31 0.32 8.11
CA GLY A 6 -1.91 1.71 8.32
C GLY A 6 -1.66 2.44 7.01
N LEU A 7 -2.14 3.67 6.92
CA LEU A 7 -1.78 4.63 5.88
C LEU A 7 -0.72 5.58 6.44
N PHE A 8 0.25 5.93 5.62
CA PHE A 8 1.35 6.83 5.93
C PHE A 8 1.50 7.86 4.81
N ASP A 9 1.79 9.11 5.16
CA ASP A 9 2.00 10.16 4.17
C ASP A 9 3.38 10.05 3.48
N SER A 10 4.30 9.31 4.07
CA SER A 10 5.62 9.08 3.49
C SER A 10 5.94 7.59 3.35
N ARG A 11 6.68 7.25 2.30
CA ARG A 11 7.23 5.90 2.10
C ARG A 11 8.22 5.51 3.20
N GLU A 12 8.93 6.48 3.75
CA GLU A 12 9.90 6.26 4.81
C GLU A 12 9.21 5.82 6.12
N ASP A 13 8.11 6.49 6.50
CA ASP A 13 7.31 6.12 7.67
C ASP A 13 6.74 4.71 7.50
N ALA A 14 6.22 4.39 6.31
CA ALA A 14 5.74 3.05 6.00
C ALA A 14 6.84 1.98 6.09
N ARG A 15 8.04 2.26 5.57
CA ARG A 15 9.19 1.35 5.70
C ARG A 15 9.62 1.16 7.15
N ARG A 16 9.63 2.22 7.96
CA ARG A 16 9.91 2.12 9.40
C ARG A 16 8.90 1.23 10.10
N ALA A 17 7.62 1.39 9.79
CA ALA A 17 6.57 0.53 10.31
C ALA A 17 6.79 -0.95 9.95
N VAL A 18 7.12 -1.24 8.69
CA VAL A 18 7.44 -2.60 8.24
C VAL A 18 8.62 -3.18 9.01
N THR A 19 9.74 -2.46 9.09
CA THR A 19 10.93 -2.92 9.83
C THR A 19 10.63 -3.17 11.30
N ALA A 20 9.82 -2.33 11.94
CA ALA A 20 9.42 -2.49 13.33
C ALA A 20 8.48 -3.70 13.54
N LEU A 21 7.55 -3.95 12.60
CA LEU A 21 6.70 -5.14 12.63
C LEU A 21 7.53 -6.44 12.48
N GLU A 22 8.52 -6.45 11.59
CA GLU A 22 9.46 -7.58 11.43
C GLU A 22 10.29 -7.81 12.70
N ALA A 23 10.80 -6.73 13.31
CA ALA A 23 11.54 -6.80 14.57
C ALA A 23 10.67 -7.33 15.72
N ALA A 24 9.36 -7.09 15.71
CA ALA A 24 8.38 -7.68 16.63
C ALA A 24 8.04 -9.14 16.30
N GLY A 25 8.70 -9.73 15.30
CA GLY A 25 8.56 -11.13 14.92
C GLY A 25 7.28 -11.41 14.09
N ILE A 26 6.79 -10.44 13.35
CA ILE A 26 5.77 -10.66 12.32
C ILE A 26 6.50 -11.06 11.04
N PRO A 27 6.20 -12.23 10.46
CA PRO A 27 6.90 -12.71 9.27
C PRO A 27 6.72 -11.74 8.08
N SER A 28 7.79 -11.47 7.33
CA SER A 28 7.76 -10.58 6.14
C SER A 28 6.71 -11.01 5.10
N LYS A 29 6.47 -12.32 4.97
CA LYS A 29 5.43 -12.88 4.07
C LYS A 29 4.02 -12.44 4.45
N ASP A 30 3.79 -12.12 5.71
CA ASP A 30 2.50 -11.69 6.26
C ASP A 30 2.35 -10.16 6.27
N ILE A 31 3.42 -9.43 5.88
CA ILE A 31 3.42 -7.98 5.74
C ILE A 31 3.35 -7.60 4.25
N SER A 32 2.56 -6.60 3.93
CA SER A 32 2.46 -6.03 2.60
C SER A 32 2.62 -4.52 2.68
N ILE A 33 3.32 -3.96 1.69
CA ILE A 33 3.42 -2.51 1.50
C ILE A 33 2.97 -2.17 0.09
N VAL A 34 2.19 -1.11 -0.04
CA VAL A 34 1.75 -0.55 -1.33
C VAL A 34 2.04 0.93 -1.30
N SER A 35 2.80 1.41 -2.28
CA SER A 35 3.17 2.82 -2.42
C SER A 35 3.03 3.26 -3.87
N HIS A 36 2.61 4.48 -4.11
CA HIS A 36 2.59 5.01 -5.47
C HIS A 36 4.02 5.16 -6.02
N ASP A 37 4.24 4.77 -7.27
CA ASP A 37 5.59 4.77 -7.89
C ASP A 37 6.10 6.18 -8.23
N GLY A 38 5.21 7.15 -8.40
CA GLY A 38 5.55 8.54 -8.80
C GLY A 38 6.22 9.40 -7.73
N VAL A 39 6.44 8.90 -6.49
CA VAL A 39 6.87 9.71 -5.34
C VAL A 39 8.33 9.46 -4.92
N GLY A 40 9.07 8.56 -5.58
CA GLY A 40 10.46 8.26 -5.23
C GLY A 40 11.46 8.85 -6.21
N LYS A 41 12.28 9.80 -5.77
CA LYS A 41 13.46 10.30 -6.51
C LYS A 41 14.55 9.23 -6.75
N ASP A 42 14.30 7.99 -6.33
CA ASP A 42 15.27 6.90 -6.46
C ASP A 42 15.01 6.00 -7.67
N SER A 43 14.16 6.45 -8.61
CA SER A 43 13.77 5.67 -9.80
C SER A 43 14.78 5.74 -10.95
N ASP A 44 15.87 6.49 -10.82
CA ASP A 44 16.87 6.65 -11.90
C ASP A 44 17.61 5.35 -12.29
N ASN A 45 17.37 4.24 -11.56
CA ASN A 45 17.99 2.94 -11.88
C ASN A 45 17.01 1.78 -12.08
N SER A 46 15.69 2.02 -12.05
CA SER A 46 14.70 0.95 -12.09
C SER A 46 14.01 0.77 -13.44
N GLU A 47 14.10 1.73 -14.36
CA GLU A 47 13.40 1.65 -15.65
C GLU A 47 13.89 0.52 -16.56
N THR A 48 15.13 0.06 -16.38
CA THR A 48 15.71 -0.98 -17.25
C THR A 48 15.48 -2.41 -16.75
N LYS A 49 15.10 -2.61 -15.48
CA LYS A 49 14.93 -3.95 -14.89
C LYS A 49 13.49 -4.39 -14.67
N ALA A 50 12.56 -3.44 -14.64
CA ALA A 50 11.12 -3.76 -14.43
C ALA A 50 10.47 -4.37 -15.68
N ALA A 51 10.93 -4.00 -16.88
CA ALA A 51 10.40 -4.54 -18.12
C ALA A 51 10.86 -5.98 -18.41
N GLU A 52 12.05 -6.37 -17.94
CA GLU A 52 12.59 -7.73 -18.11
C GLU A 52 12.09 -8.72 -17.03
N GLY A 53 11.67 -8.24 -15.86
CA GLY A 53 11.22 -9.06 -14.74
C GLY A 53 9.77 -9.55 -14.79
N ALA A 54 8.91 -8.96 -15.62
CA ALA A 54 7.49 -9.29 -15.69
C ALA A 54 7.19 -10.67 -16.28
N GLY A 55 8.17 -11.30 -16.95
CA GLY A 55 7.99 -12.59 -17.60
C GLY A 55 8.51 -13.81 -16.83
N THR A 56 9.38 -13.65 -15.82
CA THR A 56 10.07 -14.79 -15.19
C THR A 56 10.22 -14.70 -13.66
N GLY A 57 9.72 -13.67 -13.01
CA GLY A 57 10.03 -13.34 -11.61
C GLY A 57 9.17 -13.99 -10.53
N ALA A 58 8.17 -14.78 -10.84
CA ALA A 58 7.26 -15.37 -9.85
C ALA A 58 7.85 -16.51 -9.02
N GLY A 59 9.05 -16.99 -9.30
CA GLY A 59 9.54 -18.26 -8.78
C GLY A 59 10.84 -18.27 -7.97
N VAL A 60 11.65 -17.22 -7.91
CA VAL A 60 13.05 -17.37 -7.44
C VAL A 60 13.46 -16.40 -6.30
N GLY A 61 12.59 -15.57 -5.78
CA GLY A 61 12.93 -14.54 -4.77
C GLY A 61 12.88 -15.00 -3.30
N ALA A 62 12.62 -16.25 -2.98
CA ALA A 62 12.25 -16.67 -1.63
C ALA A 62 13.40 -17.16 -0.74
N VAL A 63 14.62 -17.28 -1.22
CA VAL A 63 15.72 -17.90 -0.46
C VAL A 63 17.00 -17.08 -0.58
N ALA A 64 17.28 -16.21 0.32
CA ALA A 64 18.58 -15.87 0.92
C ALA A 64 18.59 -14.48 1.52
N GLY A 65 18.66 -14.36 2.82
CA GLY A 65 19.17 -13.17 3.49
C GLY A 65 18.25 -12.54 4.53
N GLY A 66 18.51 -12.86 5.76
CA GLY A 66 17.94 -12.17 6.91
C GLY A 66 18.27 -10.66 6.84
N GLY A 67 17.30 -9.83 7.09
CA GLY A 67 17.45 -8.40 7.35
C GLY A 67 17.27 -7.45 6.16
N VAL A 68 17.23 -7.92 4.90
CA VAL A 68 17.04 -7.07 3.71
C VAL A 68 15.97 -7.64 2.76
N GLY A 69 15.26 -8.65 3.21
CA GLY A 69 14.42 -9.49 2.33
C GLY A 69 13.14 -8.83 1.80
N LEU A 70 12.72 -7.69 2.32
CA LEU A 70 11.45 -7.10 1.93
C LEU A 70 11.47 -6.46 0.54
N LEU A 71 12.67 -6.15 0.04
CA LEU A 71 12.82 -5.44 -1.25
C LEU A 71 12.97 -6.38 -2.45
N THR A 72 13.21 -7.67 -2.25
CA THR A 72 13.42 -8.60 -3.36
C THR A 72 12.15 -9.04 -4.09
N GLY A 73 10.97 -8.70 -3.55
CA GLY A 73 9.66 -9.00 -4.14
C GLY A 73 8.86 -7.76 -4.57
N LEU A 74 9.51 -6.61 -4.73
CA LEU A 74 8.83 -5.40 -5.20
C LEU A 74 8.43 -5.57 -6.66
N GLY A 75 7.12 -5.57 -6.92
CA GLY A 75 6.56 -5.54 -8.24
C GLY A 75 5.97 -4.17 -8.55
N VAL A 76 6.19 -3.67 -9.75
CA VAL A 76 5.43 -2.52 -10.27
C VAL A 76 4.16 -3.07 -10.88
N MET A 77 3.02 -2.58 -10.43
CA MET A 77 1.71 -2.94 -10.95
C MET A 77 0.87 -1.69 -11.15
N ALA A 78 -0.08 -1.74 -12.05
CA ALA A 78 -1.06 -0.67 -12.21
C ALA A 78 -2.35 -1.06 -11.49
N ILE A 79 -2.82 -0.20 -10.60
CA ILE A 79 -4.12 -0.34 -9.94
C ILE A 79 -5.07 0.67 -10.56
N PRO A 80 -6.26 0.23 -11.07
CA PRO A 80 -7.27 1.13 -11.60
C PRO A 80 -7.58 2.28 -10.61
N GLY A 81 -7.65 3.50 -11.12
CA GLY A 81 -7.88 4.71 -10.33
C GLY A 81 -6.71 5.19 -9.47
N VAL A 82 -5.72 4.33 -9.19
CA VAL A 82 -4.50 4.71 -8.43
C VAL A 82 -3.32 5.00 -9.35
N GLY A 83 -3.18 4.23 -10.42
CA GLY A 83 -2.05 4.32 -11.32
C GLY A 83 -0.93 3.31 -10.99
N PRO A 84 0.31 3.57 -11.45
CA PRO A 84 1.45 2.70 -11.18
C PRO A 84 1.81 2.75 -9.69
N VAL A 85 1.94 1.57 -9.08
CA VAL A 85 2.33 1.41 -7.67
C VAL A 85 3.45 0.40 -7.57
N VAL A 86 4.31 0.60 -6.59
CA VAL A 86 5.27 -0.39 -6.12
C VAL A 86 4.62 -1.12 -4.95
N ALA A 87 4.45 -2.42 -5.08
CA ALA A 87 3.82 -3.21 -4.05
C ALA A 87 4.63 -4.48 -3.78
N ALA A 88 4.65 -4.91 -2.52
CA ALA A 88 5.25 -6.15 -2.08
C ALA A 88 4.35 -6.85 -1.07
N GLY A 89 4.50 -8.16 -0.98
CA GLY A 89 3.80 -9.01 -0.04
C GLY A 89 2.51 -9.61 -0.60
N TRP A 90 1.77 -10.29 0.28
CA TRP A 90 0.59 -11.08 -0.09
C TRP A 90 -0.56 -10.26 -0.69
N LEU A 91 -0.75 -9.02 -0.23
CA LEU A 91 -1.80 -8.15 -0.74
C LEU A 91 -1.55 -7.76 -2.19
N ALA A 92 -0.29 -7.53 -2.57
CA ALA A 92 0.10 -7.26 -3.94
C ALA A 92 -0.26 -8.43 -4.87
N ALA A 93 0.02 -9.66 -4.44
CA ALA A 93 -0.32 -10.86 -5.19
C ALA A 93 -1.85 -11.03 -5.32
N THR A 94 -2.61 -10.74 -4.27
CA THR A 94 -4.07 -10.83 -4.27
C THR A 94 -4.67 -9.75 -5.19
N ALA A 95 -4.19 -8.51 -5.12
CA ALA A 95 -4.66 -7.41 -5.95
C ALA A 95 -4.34 -7.65 -7.44
N ALA A 96 -3.17 -8.23 -7.75
CA ALA A 96 -2.80 -8.61 -9.11
C ALA A 96 -3.71 -9.72 -9.65
N GLY A 97 -4.02 -10.72 -8.83
CA GLY A 97 -4.94 -11.81 -9.18
C GLY A 97 -6.37 -11.29 -9.40
N ALA A 98 -6.81 -10.36 -8.58
CA ALA A 98 -8.12 -9.73 -8.69
C ALA A 98 -8.21 -8.86 -9.96
N ALA A 99 -7.15 -8.12 -10.32
CA ALA A 99 -7.11 -7.35 -11.55
C ALA A 99 -7.16 -8.24 -12.79
N ALA A 100 -6.46 -9.38 -12.78
CA ALA A 100 -6.50 -10.38 -13.84
C ALA A 100 -7.88 -11.07 -13.93
N GLY A 101 -8.54 -11.30 -12.79
CA GLY A 101 -9.89 -11.88 -12.71
C GLY A 101 -11.01 -10.90 -13.08
N ALA A 102 -10.84 -9.61 -12.87
CA ALA A 102 -11.80 -8.57 -13.21
C ALA A 102 -12.05 -8.46 -14.72
N VAL A 103 -11.06 -8.83 -15.54
CA VAL A 103 -11.21 -8.94 -17.00
C VAL A 103 -12.21 -10.05 -17.38
N ALA A 104 -12.41 -11.04 -16.51
CA ALA A 104 -13.30 -12.17 -16.75
C ALA A 104 -14.63 -12.12 -16.00
N GLY A 105 -14.81 -11.30 -14.97
CA GLY A 105 -15.94 -11.43 -14.05
C GLY A 105 -16.50 -10.18 -13.37
N GLY A 106 -16.16 -8.98 -13.82
CA GLY A 106 -16.76 -7.75 -13.26
C GLY A 106 -16.04 -7.21 -12.00
N ALA A 107 -15.89 -5.92 -12.00
CA ALA A 107 -14.96 -5.08 -11.26
C ALA A 107 -15.18 -4.90 -9.74
N ALA A 108 -15.55 -5.90 -9.00
CA ALA A 108 -15.67 -5.77 -7.54
C ALA A 108 -14.38 -6.11 -6.76
N GLY A 109 -13.28 -6.49 -7.46
CA GLY A 109 -12.13 -7.11 -6.80
C GLY A 109 -10.95 -6.22 -6.46
N GLY A 110 -10.70 -5.13 -7.09
CA GLY A 110 -9.52 -4.28 -6.95
C GLY A 110 -8.94 -4.16 -5.53
N ILE A 111 -8.21 -3.10 -5.26
CA ILE A 111 -7.59 -2.83 -3.96
C ILE A 111 -8.62 -2.78 -2.82
N ILE A 112 -9.83 -2.27 -3.10
CA ILE A 112 -10.92 -2.21 -2.11
C ILE A 112 -11.31 -3.64 -1.70
N GLY A 113 -11.67 -4.50 -2.66
CA GLY A 113 -12.07 -5.89 -2.38
C GLY A 113 -11.00 -6.64 -1.62
N SER A 114 -9.74 -6.51 -2.02
CA SER A 114 -8.61 -7.17 -1.32
C SER A 114 -8.45 -6.70 0.14
N LEU A 115 -8.73 -5.44 0.42
CA LEU A 115 -8.69 -4.91 1.79
C LEU A 115 -9.89 -5.38 2.61
N VAL A 116 -11.08 -5.40 2.02
CA VAL A 116 -12.31 -5.89 2.68
C VAL A 116 -12.19 -7.39 2.98
N ASP A 117 -11.70 -8.18 2.05
CA ASP A 117 -11.42 -9.61 2.25
C ASP A 117 -10.37 -9.85 3.34
N ALA A 118 -9.45 -8.90 3.51
CA ALA A 118 -8.49 -8.90 4.61
C ALA A 118 -9.09 -8.48 5.95
N GLY A 119 -10.36 -8.09 6.01
CA GLY A 119 -11.07 -7.68 7.22
C GLY A 119 -11.01 -6.18 7.53
N VAL A 120 -10.58 -5.36 6.58
CA VAL A 120 -10.63 -3.89 6.70
C VAL A 120 -12.06 -3.42 6.44
N PRO A 121 -12.67 -2.58 7.29
CA PRO A 121 -13.96 -1.97 7.00
C PRO A 121 -13.95 -1.25 5.66
N GLU A 122 -15.00 -1.44 4.85
CA GLU A 122 -15.07 -0.90 3.47
C GLU A 122 -14.86 0.61 3.43
N GLU A 123 -15.43 1.33 4.39
CA GLU A 123 -15.25 2.79 4.49
C GLU A 123 -13.78 3.21 4.68
N HIS A 124 -13.01 2.43 5.43
CA HIS A 124 -11.56 2.65 5.60
C HIS A 124 -10.79 2.20 4.36
N ALA A 125 -11.20 1.11 3.71
CA ALA A 125 -10.58 0.64 2.48
C ALA A 125 -10.61 1.73 1.39
N HIS A 126 -11.72 2.46 1.26
CA HIS A 126 -11.83 3.60 0.34
C HIS A 126 -10.86 4.74 0.70
N VAL A 127 -10.69 5.05 1.99
CA VAL A 127 -9.75 6.08 2.46
C VAL A 127 -8.30 5.66 2.17
N TYR A 128 -7.98 4.39 2.40
CA TYR A 128 -6.63 3.87 2.16
C TYR A 128 -6.28 3.84 0.68
N ALA A 129 -7.19 3.39 -0.17
CA ALA A 129 -7.00 3.41 -1.63
C ALA A 129 -6.81 4.83 -2.15
N GLU A 130 -7.63 5.78 -1.70
CA GLU A 130 -7.48 7.20 -2.03
C GLU A 130 -6.17 7.77 -1.49
N GLY A 131 -5.75 7.37 -0.30
CA GLY A 131 -4.47 7.78 0.27
C GLY A 131 -3.28 7.34 -0.57
N VAL A 132 -3.29 6.10 -1.05
CA VAL A 132 -2.25 5.60 -1.97
C VAL A 132 -2.32 6.34 -3.30
N ARG A 133 -3.52 6.57 -3.86
CA ARG A 133 -3.72 7.36 -5.07
C ARG A 133 -3.13 8.76 -4.97
N ARG A 134 -3.22 9.39 -3.78
CA ARG A 134 -2.66 10.72 -3.47
C ARG A 134 -1.19 10.70 -3.04
N GLY A 135 -0.47 9.60 -3.28
CA GLY A 135 0.96 9.49 -3.05
C GLY A 135 1.38 8.97 -1.68
N GLY A 136 0.42 8.59 -0.84
CA GLY A 136 0.69 7.91 0.43
C GLY A 136 1.19 6.48 0.23
N SER A 137 1.57 5.87 1.34
CA SER A 137 2.00 4.49 1.41
C SER A 137 1.13 3.74 2.42
N MET A 138 0.70 2.53 2.07
CA MET A 138 -0.11 1.69 2.93
C MET A 138 0.68 0.45 3.35
N VAL A 139 0.57 0.08 4.62
CA VAL A 139 1.10 -1.17 5.18
C VAL A 139 -0.07 -1.99 5.69
N VAL A 140 -0.08 -3.28 5.34
CA VAL A 140 -1.08 -4.24 5.80
C VAL A 140 -0.34 -5.46 6.32
N ALA A 141 -0.63 -5.88 7.56
CA ALA A 141 0.00 -7.06 8.13
C ALA A 141 -1.03 -8.02 8.72
N LYS A 142 -0.86 -9.31 8.42
CA LYS A 142 -1.59 -10.41 9.07
C LYS A 142 -0.87 -10.77 10.36
N VAL A 143 -1.57 -10.67 11.48
CA VAL A 143 -0.98 -10.90 12.80
C VAL A 143 -1.82 -11.88 13.61
N ASP A 144 -1.19 -12.58 14.53
CA ASP A 144 -1.91 -13.37 15.51
C ASP A 144 -2.62 -12.45 16.49
N GLU A 145 -3.75 -12.90 17.04
CA GLU A 145 -4.58 -12.10 17.92
C GLU A 145 -3.79 -11.60 19.15
N ALA A 146 -2.87 -12.39 19.66
CA ALA A 146 -1.99 -12.01 20.76
C ALA A 146 -1.03 -10.85 20.44
N LYS A 147 -0.75 -10.58 19.16
CA LYS A 147 0.14 -9.51 18.69
C LYS A 147 -0.59 -8.29 18.14
N MET A 148 -1.92 -8.28 18.17
CA MET A 148 -2.73 -7.19 17.60
C MET A 148 -2.42 -5.83 18.23
N ASP A 149 -2.37 -5.78 19.56
CA ASP A 149 -2.12 -4.54 20.29
C ASP A 149 -0.70 -4.03 20.03
N GLU A 150 0.29 -4.94 20.04
CA GLU A 150 1.69 -4.62 19.74
C GLU A 150 1.83 -4.09 18.30
N ALA A 151 1.27 -4.78 17.30
CA ALA A 151 1.32 -4.35 15.92
C ALA A 151 0.63 -3.01 15.70
N SER A 152 -0.53 -2.80 16.34
CA SER A 152 -1.25 -1.53 16.28
C SER A 152 -0.44 -0.38 16.91
N ALA A 153 0.25 -0.64 18.03
CA ALA A 153 1.11 0.35 18.67
C ALA A 153 2.31 0.71 17.79
N ILE A 154 2.92 -0.27 17.13
CA ILE A 154 4.02 -0.05 16.17
C ILE A 154 3.57 0.87 15.02
N LEU A 155 2.42 0.60 14.40
CA LEU A 155 1.90 1.45 13.32
C LEU A 155 1.68 2.88 13.81
N LYS A 156 1.08 3.07 14.99
CA LYS A 156 0.85 4.40 15.60
C LYS A 156 2.15 5.17 15.85
N GLN A 157 3.19 4.50 16.34
CA GLN A 157 4.51 5.09 16.59
C GLN A 157 5.24 5.48 15.30
N SER A 158 4.82 4.94 14.15
CA SER A 158 5.42 5.20 12.85
C SER A 158 4.73 6.32 12.06
N ASN A 159 4.03 7.23 12.73
CA ASN A 159 3.26 8.33 12.11
C ASN A 159 2.05 7.84 11.29
N LEU A 160 1.31 6.91 11.84
CA LEU A 160 0.06 6.42 11.26
C LEU A 160 -0.92 7.57 11.02
N VAL A 161 -1.50 7.62 9.84
CA VAL A 161 -2.60 8.52 9.51
C VAL A 161 -3.90 8.00 10.12
N ASP A 162 -4.63 8.87 10.82
CA ASP A 162 -5.98 8.54 11.29
C ASP A 162 -6.95 8.50 10.10
N PRO A 163 -7.61 7.37 9.82
CA PRO A 163 -8.48 7.24 8.66
C PRO A 163 -9.76 8.10 8.79
N VAL A 164 -10.22 8.37 9.99
CA VAL A 164 -11.43 9.18 10.22
C VAL A 164 -11.14 10.66 9.95
N GLU A 165 -10.04 11.17 10.48
CA GLU A 165 -9.60 12.55 10.22
C GLU A 165 -9.24 12.74 8.75
N ARG A 166 -8.55 11.75 8.14
CA ARG A 166 -8.19 11.79 6.73
C ARG A 166 -9.42 11.80 5.84
N ARG A 167 -10.42 10.99 6.15
CA ARG A 167 -11.70 10.98 5.44
C ARG A 167 -12.36 12.37 5.46
N ARG A 168 -12.43 13.00 6.63
CA ARG A 168 -12.99 14.35 6.76
C ARG A 168 -12.27 15.34 5.87
N ALA A 169 -10.93 15.33 5.88
CA ALA A 169 -10.12 16.20 5.03
C ALA A 169 -10.36 15.96 3.53
N TYR A 170 -10.61 14.71 3.12
CA TYR A 170 -10.97 14.39 1.73
C TYR A 170 -12.37 14.90 1.40
N GLU A 171 -13.35 14.71 2.28
CA GLU A 171 -14.74 15.15 2.09
C GLU A 171 -14.85 16.67 1.99
N GLU A 172 -14.06 17.43 2.76
CA GLU A 172 -13.93 18.90 2.62
C GLU A 172 -13.45 19.33 1.23
N GLY A 173 -12.66 18.48 0.57
CA GLY A 173 -12.22 18.63 -0.83
C GLY A 173 -13.24 18.13 -1.85
N GLY A 174 -14.45 17.71 -1.43
CA GLY A 174 -15.49 17.20 -2.32
C GLY A 174 -15.40 15.69 -2.63
N TRP A 175 -14.43 14.97 -2.04
CA TRP A 175 -14.33 13.53 -2.19
C TRP A 175 -15.48 12.81 -1.46
N LYS A 176 -16.01 11.75 -2.03
CA LYS A 176 -17.08 10.94 -1.43
C LYS A 176 -16.65 9.50 -1.20
N ARG A 177 -15.96 8.92 -2.16
CA ARG A 177 -15.45 7.55 -2.15
C ARG A 177 -14.36 7.40 -3.20
N PHE A 178 -13.52 6.40 -3.06
CA PHE A 178 -12.56 6.04 -4.08
C PHE A 178 -13.28 5.64 -5.36
N ASP A 179 -12.81 6.14 -6.48
CA ASP A 179 -13.32 5.89 -7.82
C ASP A 179 -12.18 5.33 -8.68
N ASP A 180 -12.28 4.05 -9.03
CA ASP A 180 -11.30 3.32 -9.84
C ASP A 180 -11.30 3.73 -11.32
N THR A 181 -12.31 4.50 -11.76
CA THR A 181 -12.38 5.06 -13.11
C THR A 181 -11.69 6.41 -13.23
N SER A 182 -11.39 7.06 -12.11
CA SER A 182 -10.70 8.35 -12.08
C SER A 182 -9.26 8.22 -12.58
N ALA A 183 -8.77 9.27 -13.25
CA ALA A 183 -7.38 9.33 -13.64
C ALA A 183 -6.44 9.31 -12.42
N PRO A 184 -5.27 8.67 -12.50
CA PRO A 184 -4.23 8.80 -11.49
C PRO A 184 -3.80 10.26 -11.31
N TYR A 185 -3.34 10.59 -10.11
CA TYR A 185 -2.76 11.92 -9.85
C TYR A 185 -1.49 12.12 -10.67
N SER A 186 -1.32 13.32 -11.20
CA SER A 186 -0.06 13.78 -11.79
C SER A 186 0.98 14.08 -10.71
N ARG A 187 2.25 14.22 -11.11
CA ARG A 187 3.34 14.55 -10.16
C ARG A 187 3.06 15.86 -9.41
N ASP A 188 2.57 16.89 -10.12
CA ASP A 188 2.30 18.20 -9.53
C ASP A 188 1.16 18.12 -8.50
N GLU A 189 0.13 17.32 -8.78
CA GLU A 189 -0.96 17.06 -7.84
C GLU A 189 -0.47 16.30 -6.59
N PHE A 190 0.46 15.33 -6.74
CA PHE A 190 1.09 14.66 -5.60
C PHE A 190 1.86 15.63 -4.71
N GLU A 191 2.67 16.49 -5.31
CA GLU A 191 3.48 17.45 -4.57
C GLU A 191 2.58 18.42 -3.80
N ALA A 192 1.49 18.88 -4.41
CA ALA A 192 0.50 19.74 -3.78
C ALA A 192 -0.19 19.05 -2.59
N GLU A 193 -0.60 17.79 -2.74
CA GLU A 193 -1.23 17.02 -1.66
C GLU A 193 -0.25 16.75 -0.51
N GLN A 194 1.00 16.40 -0.80
CA GLN A 194 1.99 16.20 0.25
C GLN A 194 2.30 17.47 1.04
N LEU A 195 2.35 18.63 0.38
CA LEU A 195 2.48 19.93 1.05
C LEU A 195 1.29 20.21 1.96
N ARG A 196 0.08 19.89 1.51
CA ARG A 196 -1.15 20.07 2.29
C ARG A 196 -1.12 19.25 3.58
N TYR A 197 -0.72 17.97 3.51
CA TYR A 197 -0.71 17.10 4.71
C TYR A 197 0.44 17.40 5.66
N ARG A 198 1.59 17.91 5.18
CA ARG A 198 2.65 18.39 6.07
C ARG A 198 2.23 19.56 6.95
N ASN A 199 1.32 20.39 6.47
CA ASN A 199 0.82 21.56 7.21
C ASN A 199 -0.32 21.21 8.18
N LEU A 200 -0.85 19.98 8.16
CA LEU A 200 -1.87 19.47 9.06
C LEU A 200 -1.29 18.73 10.29
N ARG A 201 0.03 18.54 10.33
CA ARG A 201 0.79 17.98 11.46
C ARG A 201 1.32 19.14 12.31
#